data_1c5c350d0e15937485b9427e5c36ac61
#
_entry.id   1c5c350d0e15937485b9427e5c36ac61
#
_cell.length_a   1.000
_cell.length_b   1.000
_cell.length_c   1.000
_cell.angle_alpha   90.00
_cell.angle_beta   90.00
_cell.angle_gamma   90.00
#
_symmetry.space_group_name_H-M   'P 1'
#
loop_
_entity.id
_entity.type
_entity.pdbx_description
1 polymer ?
#
loop_
_entity_poly.entity_id
_entity_poly.type
_entity_poly.pdbx_seq_one_letter_code
_entity_poly.pdbx_strand_id
1 'polypeptide(L)'
;MEAEAGIAKMLQQESQGEESPALVEEPEEEARQRLITVGVMDIDKRLGGGLPAGSLTLVEGDPAAGKSVVIQQLTFGALKEGFNAALFLSESSPRRFLEQMDSLGMSTVDYYLIGRLSLYQRDLRVSQERADNILRRLLRHIEDADKRDLFVVDSITPLLFQFDERYVLSFLANCKNLADLGRTIIVSLHSYAIGEALRFRADSIVDAHLRLRIEELGKQLVHTLEVAKIRGAMKTADNAVSFTVQPGMGLKSVPISKTRA
;
A
#
# COMPACT_ATOMS: atom_id res chain seq x y z
N MET A 1 22.54 -74.75 19.93
CA MET A 1 23.60 -73.71 19.87
C MET A 1 23.91 -73.24 18.45
N GLU A 2 23.89 -74.08 17.41
CA GLU A 2 24.15 -73.60 16.04
C GLU A 2 22.97 -72.89 15.40
N ALA A 3 21.72 -73.07 15.81
CA ALA A 3 20.55 -72.44 15.27
C ALA A 3 20.37 -70.95 15.73
N GLU A 4 20.84 -70.64 16.94
CA GLU A 4 20.76 -69.30 17.50
C GLU A 4 21.81 -68.32 16.90
N ALA A 5 22.95 -68.81 16.48
CA ALA A 5 24.01 -68.06 15.84
C ALA A 5 23.64 -67.62 14.38
N GLY A 6 22.77 -68.42 13.73
CA GLY A 6 22.26 -68.09 12.37
C GLY A 6 21.26 -66.94 12.35
N ILE A 7 20.39 -66.89 13.35
CA ILE A 7 19.35 -65.83 13.45
C ILE A 7 19.98 -64.50 13.82
N ALA A 8 20.99 -64.48 14.70
CA ALA A 8 21.70 -63.28 15.08
C ALA A 8 22.47 -62.61 13.86
N LYS A 9 22.97 -63.48 12.95
CA LYS A 9 23.66 -62.98 11.73
C LYS A 9 22.73 -62.49 10.65
N MET A 10 21.50 -62.97 10.53
CA MET A 10 20.49 -62.47 9.63
C MET A 10 19.94 -61.11 10.11
N LEU A 11 19.73 -60.90 11.40
CA LEU A 11 19.26 -59.64 11.96
C LEU A 11 20.31 -58.51 11.91
N GLN A 12 21.61 -58.85 11.78
CA GLN A 12 22.67 -57.85 11.57
C GLN A 12 22.89 -57.46 10.10
N GLN A 13 22.37 -58.22 9.14
CA GLN A 13 22.45 -57.87 7.72
C GLN A 13 21.27 -57.01 7.21
N GLU A 14 20.16 -56.98 7.93
CA GLU A 14 19.01 -56.10 7.58
C GLU A 14 19.12 -54.65 8.11
N SER A 15 20.15 -54.33 8.93
CA SER A 15 20.35 -52.98 9.47
C SER A 15 21.34 -52.10 8.70
N GLN A 16 21.82 -52.54 7.54
CA GLN A 16 22.70 -51.73 6.68
C GLN A 16 22.10 -51.66 5.28
N GLY A 17 21.20 -50.73 5.07
CA GLY A 17 20.72 -50.48 3.70
C GLY A 17 19.40 -49.77 3.57
N GLU A 18 19.03 -48.83 4.47
CA GLU A 18 18.06 -47.80 4.15
C GLU A 18 18.67 -46.45 4.52
N GLU A 19 19.49 -45.93 3.61
CA GLU A 19 19.64 -44.48 3.52
C GLU A 19 18.26 -43.88 3.21
N SER A 20 17.64 -43.36 4.24
CA SER A 20 16.48 -42.48 4.10
C SER A 20 16.82 -41.42 3.05
N PRO A 21 16.01 -41.22 1.99
CA PRO A 21 16.29 -40.13 1.08
C PRO A 21 16.31 -38.87 1.91
N ALA A 22 17.44 -38.17 1.91
CA ALA A 22 17.58 -36.85 2.47
C ALA A 22 16.39 -36.04 1.94
N LEU A 23 15.52 -35.63 2.86
CA LEU A 23 14.54 -34.58 2.56
C LEU A 23 15.37 -33.41 1.99
N VAL A 24 15.34 -33.24 0.69
CA VAL A 24 15.80 -32.02 0.05
C VAL A 24 14.86 -30.97 0.64
N GLU A 25 15.32 -30.31 1.71
CA GLU A 25 14.73 -29.06 2.14
C GLU A 25 14.79 -28.17 0.90
N GLU A 26 13.64 -28.01 0.22
CA GLU A 26 13.51 -26.96 -0.77
C GLU A 26 14.01 -25.69 -0.07
N PRO A 27 14.94 -24.92 -0.68
CA PRO A 27 15.44 -23.70 -0.06
C PRO A 27 14.20 -22.91 0.29
N GLU A 28 14.05 -22.56 1.58
CA GLU A 28 13.03 -21.64 2.05
C GLU A 28 12.99 -20.52 1.02
N GLU A 29 11.92 -20.44 0.25
CA GLU A 29 11.68 -19.34 -0.68
C GLU A 29 11.74 -18.12 0.23
N GLU A 30 12.90 -17.43 0.24
CA GLU A 30 13.09 -16.21 1.03
C GLU A 30 11.84 -15.42 0.78
N ALA A 31 11.03 -15.22 1.80
CA ALA A 31 9.67 -14.72 1.70
C ALA A 31 9.75 -13.39 0.94
N ARG A 32 9.66 -13.46 -0.39
CA ARG A 32 9.79 -12.30 -1.27
C ARG A 32 8.75 -11.32 -0.80
N GLN A 33 9.21 -10.22 -0.23
CA GLN A 33 8.33 -9.19 0.28
C GLN A 33 7.35 -8.82 -0.82
N ARG A 34 6.06 -9.14 -0.63
CA ARG A 34 5.03 -8.83 -1.62
C ARG A 34 4.99 -7.32 -1.82
N LEU A 35 5.01 -6.90 -3.08
CA LEU A 35 5.00 -5.48 -3.46
C LEU A 35 3.67 -5.14 -4.13
N ILE A 36 3.14 -3.98 -3.82
CA ILE A 36 1.98 -3.41 -4.51
C ILE A 36 2.48 -2.47 -5.59
N THR A 37 2.26 -2.83 -6.85
CA THR A 37 2.69 -2.05 -8.00
C THR A 37 1.60 -1.06 -8.45
N VAL A 38 2.03 0.06 -9.01
CA VAL A 38 1.16 1.00 -9.73
C VAL A 38 0.85 0.45 -11.13
N GLY A 39 1.71 -0.42 -11.68
CA GLY A 39 1.61 -0.94 -13.04
C GLY A 39 2.12 0.05 -14.09
N VAL A 40 2.82 1.09 -13.67
CA VAL A 40 3.52 2.06 -14.52
C VAL A 40 5.00 1.97 -14.21
N MET A 41 5.79 1.39 -15.13
CA MET A 41 7.20 1.00 -14.92
C MET A 41 8.05 2.14 -14.32
N ASP A 42 7.89 3.38 -14.80
CA ASP A 42 8.68 4.50 -14.30
C ASP A 42 8.32 4.87 -12.86
N ILE A 43 7.06 4.74 -12.48
CA ILE A 43 6.59 4.98 -11.10
C ILE A 43 7.05 3.83 -10.21
N ASP A 44 6.82 2.58 -10.63
CA ASP A 44 7.22 1.40 -9.86
C ASP A 44 8.73 1.38 -9.62
N LYS A 45 9.52 1.77 -10.61
CA LYS A 45 10.98 1.91 -10.46
C LYS A 45 11.37 2.94 -9.40
N ARG A 46 10.65 4.07 -9.29
CA ARG A 46 10.87 5.07 -8.22
C ARG A 46 10.45 4.56 -6.84
N LEU A 47 9.45 3.66 -6.81
CA LEU A 47 9.00 2.98 -5.59
C LEU A 47 9.91 1.79 -5.20
N GLY A 48 11.00 1.55 -5.91
CA GLY A 48 11.88 0.39 -5.65
C GLY A 48 11.25 -0.95 -6.07
N GLY A 49 10.30 -0.92 -7.00
CA GLY A 49 9.53 -2.06 -7.49
C GLY A 49 8.06 -2.03 -7.07
N GLY A 50 7.70 -1.21 -6.11
CA GLY A 50 6.34 -1.09 -5.57
C GLY A 50 6.32 -0.74 -4.08
N LEU A 51 5.14 -0.58 -3.51
CA LEU A 51 4.98 -0.39 -2.07
C LEU A 51 5.05 -1.74 -1.35
N PRO A 52 5.86 -1.87 -0.29
CA PRO A 52 5.95 -3.10 0.48
C PRO A 52 4.61 -3.45 1.16
N ALA A 53 4.20 -4.70 1.10
CA ALA A 53 3.12 -5.20 1.95
C ALA A 53 3.52 -5.08 3.43
N GLY A 54 2.54 -4.89 4.30
CA GLY A 54 2.79 -4.65 5.72
C GLY A 54 3.43 -3.29 6.01
N SER A 55 3.19 -2.28 5.17
CA SER A 55 3.72 -0.93 5.35
C SER A 55 2.63 0.12 5.53
N LEU A 56 2.98 1.22 6.19
CA LEU A 56 2.16 2.43 6.26
C LEU A 56 2.68 3.46 5.26
N THR A 57 1.84 3.81 4.28
CA THR A 57 2.11 4.82 3.26
C THR A 57 1.27 6.07 3.48
N LEU A 58 1.91 7.23 3.50
CA LEU A 58 1.26 8.53 3.45
C LEU A 58 1.29 9.07 2.03
N VAL A 59 0.11 9.50 1.52
CA VAL A 59 -0.03 10.14 0.21
C VAL A 59 -0.47 11.60 0.43
N GLU A 60 0.46 12.51 0.32
CA GLU A 60 0.23 13.95 0.46
C GLU A 60 0.15 14.62 -0.91
N GLY A 61 -0.66 15.65 -1.06
CA GLY A 61 -0.62 16.46 -2.26
C GLY A 61 -1.73 17.51 -2.34
N ASP A 62 -1.56 18.45 -3.26
CA ASP A 62 -2.50 19.53 -3.51
C ASP A 62 -3.86 19.03 -4.02
N PRO A 63 -4.92 19.82 -3.90
CA PRO A 63 -6.16 19.54 -4.61
C PRO A 63 -5.89 19.30 -6.09
N ALA A 64 -6.56 18.32 -6.68
CA ALA A 64 -6.39 17.93 -8.08
C ALA A 64 -4.98 17.43 -8.49
N ALA A 65 -4.03 17.25 -7.57
CA ALA A 65 -2.68 16.74 -7.90
C ALA A 65 -2.64 15.24 -8.26
N GLY A 66 -3.78 14.56 -8.30
CA GLY A 66 -3.86 13.16 -8.73
C GLY A 66 -3.76 12.12 -7.60
N LYS A 67 -3.85 12.52 -6.32
CA LYS A 67 -3.80 11.59 -5.17
C LYS A 67 -4.72 10.39 -5.32
N SER A 68 -6.02 10.66 -5.53
CA SER A 68 -7.01 9.58 -5.64
C SER A 68 -6.74 8.67 -6.82
N VAL A 69 -6.21 9.19 -7.94
CA VAL A 69 -5.85 8.36 -9.10
C VAL A 69 -4.66 7.45 -8.80
N VAL A 70 -3.62 7.98 -8.11
CA VAL A 70 -2.48 7.15 -7.66
C VAL A 70 -2.95 6.06 -6.70
N ILE A 71 -3.82 6.40 -5.75
CA ILE A 71 -4.40 5.44 -4.80
C ILE A 71 -5.24 4.38 -5.52
N GLN A 72 -6.06 4.79 -6.48
CA GLN A 72 -6.86 3.89 -7.31
C GLN A 72 -5.97 2.93 -8.10
N GLN A 73 -4.89 3.43 -8.68
CA GLN A 73 -3.93 2.62 -9.43
C GLN A 73 -3.23 1.60 -8.51
N LEU A 74 -2.77 2.02 -7.32
CA LEU A 74 -2.20 1.13 -6.30
C LEU A 74 -3.22 0.08 -5.83
N THR A 75 -4.48 0.50 -5.61
CA THR A 75 -5.56 -0.42 -5.24
C THR A 75 -5.79 -1.47 -6.33
N PHE A 76 -5.82 -1.05 -7.60
CA PHE A 76 -5.98 -1.95 -8.73
C PHE A 76 -4.81 -2.92 -8.87
N GLY A 77 -3.58 -2.42 -8.72
CA GLY A 77 -2.38 -3.26 -8.68
C GLY A 77 -2.45 -4.31 -7.58
N ALA A 78 -2.79 -3.90 -6.35
CA ALA A 78 -2.97 -4.81 -5.22
C ALA A 78 -4.02 -5.89 -5.48
N LEU A 79 -5.18 -5.53 -6.04
CA LEU A 79 -6.22 -6.49 -6.40
C LEU A 79 -5.74 -7.51 -7.45
N LYS A 80 -4.94 -7.08 -8.41
CA LYS A 80 -4.32 -7.97 -9.42
C LYS A 80 -3.30 -8.92 -8.79
N GLU A 81 -2.52 -8.45 -7.84
CA GLU A 81 -1.52 -9.24 -7.08
C GLU A 81 -2.18 -10.14 -6.01
N GLY A 82 -3.50 -10.24 -6.00
CA GLY A 82 -4.22 -11.16 -5.11
C GLY A 82 -4.57 -10.60 -3.74
N PHE A 83 -4.30 -9.32 -3.46
CA PHE A 83 -4.71 -8.68 -2.20
C PHE A 83 -6.23 -8.47 -2.14
N ASN A 84 -6.77 -8.47 -0.93
CA ASN A 84 -8.14 -8.03 -0.64
C ASN A 84 -8.08 -6.62 -0.04
N ALA A 85 -8.87 -5.69 -0.60
CA ALA A 85 -8.79 -4.28 -0.25
C ALA A 85 -10.06 -3.78 0.45
N ALA A 86 -9.89 -2.86 1.40
CA ALA A 86 -10.96 -2.10 2.05
C ALA A 86 -10.65 -0.60 1.96
N LEU A 87 -11.53 0.18 1.34
CA LEU A 87 -11.36 1.61 1.14
C LEU A 87 -12.40 2.41 1.92
N PHE A 88 -11.94 3.37 2.70
CA PHE A 88 -12.75 4.35 3.43
C PHE A 88 -12.71 5.67 2.66
N LEU A 89 -13.83 6.00 2.01
CA LEU A 89 -13.96 7.16 1.13
C LEU A 89 -14.65 8.29 1.88
N SER A 90 -13.98 9.43 2.04
CA SER A 90 -14.54 10.61 2.70
C SER A 90 -15.11 11.64 1.70
N GLU A 91 -14.57 11.66 0.50
CA GLU A 91 -14.87 12.67 -0.53
C GLU A 91 -15.63 12.10 -1.72
N SER A 92 -15.74 10.78 -1.82
CA SER A 92 -16.40 10.10 -2.94
C SER A 92 -17.38 9.04 -2.45
N SER A 93 -18.40 8.75 -3.25
CA SER A 93 -19.28 7.60 -3.02
C SER A 93 -18.71 6.33 -3.67
N PRO A 94 -19.08 5.13 -3.18
CA PRO A 94 -18.68 3.85 -3.79
C PRO A 94 -19.00 3.79 -5.29
N ARG A 95 -20.18 4.28 -5.68
CA ARG A 95 -20.59 4.33 -7.09
C ARG A 95 -19.65 5.18 -7.92
N ARG A 96 -19.34 6.42 -7.48
CA ARG A 96 -18.43 7.32 -8.19
C ARG A 96 -17.02 6.76 -8.26
N PHE A 97 -16.57 6.10 -7.21
CA PHE A 97 -15.27 5.43 -7.19
C PHE A 97 -15.19 4.35 -8.28
N LEU A 98 -16.18 3.45 -8.37
CA LEU A 98 -16.22 2.40 -9.40
C LEU A 98 -16.32 2.98 -10.82
N GLU A 99 -17.18 3.98 -11.03
CA GLU A 99 -17.31 4.67 -12.32
C GLU A 99 -16.00 5.35 -12.74
N GLN A 100 -15.27 5.96 -11.80
CA GLN A 100 -13.98 6.59 -12.08
C GLN A 100 -12.90 5.53 -12.41
N MET A 101 -12.83 4.44 -11.65
CA MET A 101 -11.92 3.33 -11.93
C MET A 101 -12.15 2.77 -13.35
N ASP A 102 -13.40 2.54 -13.72
CA ASP A 102 -13.77 2.04 -15.03
C ASP A 102 -13.37 3.03 -16.14
N SER A 103 -13.62 4.33 -15.95
CA SER A 103 -13.22 5.39 -16.90
C SER A 103 -11.71 5.49 -17.13
N LEU A 104 -10.92 4.98 -16.19
CA LEU A 104 -9.46 4.93 -16.25
C LEU A 104 -8.93 3.58 -16.80
N GLY A 105 -9.83 2.68 -17.23
CA GLY A 105 -9.45 1.34 -17.70
C GLY A 105 -9.08 0.36 -16.59
N MET A 106 -9.45 0.66 -15.35
CA MET A 106 -9.21 -0.14 -14.16
C MET A 106 -10.54 -0.70 -13.63
N SER A 107 -11.21 -1.58 -14.38
CA SER A 107 -12.49 -2.14 -13.92
C SER A 107 -12.29 -2.98 -12.66
N THR A 108 -12.99 -2.60 -11.59
CA THR A 108 -12.93 -3.26 -10.28
C THR A 108 -14.29 -3.79 -9.82
N VAL A 109 -15.31 -3.74 -10.69
CA VAL A 109 -16.66 -4.19 -10.37
C VAL A 109 -16.67 -5.67 -9.97
N ASP A 110 -15.94 -6.53 -10.70
CA ASP A 110 -15.88 -7.96 -10.38
C ASP A 110 -15.26 -8.21 -9.00
N TYR A 111 -14.16 -7.50 -8.66
CA TYR A 111 -13.56 -7.58 -7.33
C TYR A 111 -14.51 -7.12 -6.22
N TYR A 112 -15.35 -6.13 -6.50
CA TYR A 112 -16.36 -5.65 -5.57
C TYR A 112 -17.47 -6.69 -5.37
N LEU A 113 -17.98 -7.29 -6.45
CA LEU A 113 -19.05 -8.29 -6.41
C LEU A 113 -18.64 -9.57 -5.70
N ILE A 114 -17.41 -10.06 -5.92
CA ILE A 114 -16.88 -11.25 -5.23
C ILE A 114 -16.35 -10.96 -3.82
N GLY A 115 -16.49 -9.72 -3.36
CA GLY A 115 -16.12 -9.33 -2.01
C GLY A 115 -14.61 -9.15 -1.76
N ARG A 116 -13.75 -9.12 -2.79
CA ARG A 116 -12.33 -8.80 -2.66
C ARG A 116 -12.05 -7.31 -2.50
N LEU A 117 -12.96 -6.46 -2.95
CA LEU A 117 -12.95 -5.02 -2.74
C LEU A 117 -14.14 -4.62 -1.88
N SER A 118 -13.90 -3.91 -0.78
CA SER A 118 -14.95 -3.29 0.04
C SER A 118 -14.82 -1.78 0.01
N LEU A 119 -15.93 -1.09 -0.22
CA LEU A 119 -15.98 0.37 -0.28
C LEU A 119 -16.91 0.89 0.81
N TYR A 120 -16.38 1.71 1.70
CA TYR A 120 -17.09 2.33 2.81
C TYR A 120 -17.12 3.84 2.62
N GLN A 121 -18.29 4.40 2.44
CA GLN A 121 -18.44 5.85 2.44
C GLN A 121 -18.60 6.34 3.88
N ARG A 122 -17.81 7.35 4.26
CA ARG A 122 -17.88 7.99 5.57
C ARG A 122 -17.81 9.52 5.40
N ASP A 123 -18.85 10.20 5.86
CA ASP A 123 -18.76 11.66 6.03
C ASP A 123 -17.94 11.94 7.30
N LEU A 124 -16.75 12.48 7.10
CA LEU A 124 -15.82 12.83 8.16
C LEU A 124 -15.99 14.28 8.64
N ARG A 125 -16.95 15.03 8.07
CA ARG A 125 -17.32 16.40 8.49
C ARG A 125 -18.25 16.35 9.70
N VAL A 126 -17.71 16.04 10.86
CA VAL A 126 -18.46 15.83 12.12
C VAL A 126 -17.83 16.62 13.27
N SER A 127 -18.55 16.76 14.39
CA SER A 127 -18.02 17.40 15.59
C SER A 127 -16.81 16.63 16.17
N GLN A 128 -15.94 17.33 16.90
CA GLN A 128 -14.67 16.79 17.44
C GLN A 128 -14.87 15.51 18.27
N GLU A 129 -15.89 15.44 19.12
CA GLU A 129 -16.21 14.26 19.93
C GLU A 129 -16.57 13.03 19.09
N ARG A 130 -17.27 13.25 17.96
CA ARG A 130 -17.59 12.16 17.01
C ARG A 130 -16.38 11.74 16.18
N ALA A 131 -15.46 12.67 15.91
CA ALA A 131 -14.28 12.40 15.11
C ALA A 131 -13.34 11.42 15.83
N ASP A 132 -13.11 11.58 17.15
CA ASP A 132 -12.36 10.59 17.96
C ASP A 132 -12.96 9.18 17.87
N ASN A 133 -14.28 9.10 17.94
CA ASN A 133 -14.97 7.82 17.81
C ASN A 133 -14.83 7.23 16.40
N ILE A 134 -14.80 8.06 15.35
CA ILE A 134 -14.60 7.61 13.97
C ILE A 134 -13.21 7.00 13.80
N LEU A 135 -12.15 7.67 14.26
CA LEU A 135 -10.79 7.17 14.16
C LEU A 135 -10.60 5.85 14.92
N ARG A 136 -11.14 5.77 16.16
CA ARG A 136 -11.07 4.51 16.94
C ARG A 136 -11.82 3.36 16.24
N ARG A 137 -13.00 3.65 15.66
CA ARG A 137 -13.78 2.64 14.93
C ARG A 137 -13.09 2.21 13.66
N LEU A 138 -12.42 3.14 12.97
CA LEU A 138 -11.63 2.85 11.79
C LEU A 138 -10.46 1.92 12.15
N LEU A 139 -9.69 2.26 13.19
CA LEU A 139 -8.58 1.42 13.66
C LEU A 139 -9.05 0.02 14.06
N ARG A 140 -10.14 -0.08 14.83
CA ARG A 140 -10.74 -1.40 15.16
C ARG A 140 -11.15 -2.18 13.92
N HIS A 141 -11.76 -1.50 12.94
CA HIS A 141 -12.15 -2.18 11.70
C HIS A 141 -10.95 -2.72 10.93
N ILE A 142 -9.82 -2.00 10.93
CA ILE A 142 -8.56 -2.47 10.33
C ILE A 142 -8.00 -3.65 11.13
N GLU A 143 -8.05 -3.59 12.45
CA GLU A 143 -7.58 -4.63 13.36
C GLU A 143 -8.38 -5.93 13.21
N ASP A 144 -9.71 -5.83 13.24
CA ASP A 144 -10.65 -6.96 13.25
C ASP A 144 -10.86 -7.60 11.86
N ALA A 145 -10.36 -7.00 10.78
CA ALA A 145 -10.64 -7.45 9.43
C ALA A 145 -9.66 -8.53 8.93
N ASP A 146 -9.81 -9.75 9.39
CA ASP A 146 -8.91 -10.89 9.10
C ASP A 146 -8.71 -11.22 7.61
N LYS A 147 -9.69 -10.87 6.77
CA LYS A 147 -9.68 -11.20 5.33
C LYS A 147 -9.23 -10.04 4.44
N ARG A 148 -8.64 -8.99 5.01
CA ARG A 148 -8.19 -7.80 4.27
C ARG A 148 -6.71 -7.60 4.43
N ASP A 149 -6.05 -7.34 3.31
CA ASP A 149 -4.60 -7.14 3.26
C ASP A 149 -4.26 -5.65 3.12
N LEU A 150 -5.07 -4.91 2.33
CA LEU A 150 -4.87 -3.49 2.03
C LEU A 150 -6.04 -2.66 2.59
N PHE A 151 -5.69 -1.62 3.33
CA PHE A 151 -6.62 -0.61 3.84
C PHE A 151 -6.24 0.77 3.29
N VAL A 152 -7.22 1.47 2.77
CA VAL A 152 -7.04 2.82 2.23
C VAL A 152 -7.97 3.78 2.93
N VAL A 153 -7.46 4.93 3.36
CA VAL A 153 -8.25 6.04 3.91
C VAL A 153 -8.06 7.26 3.01
N ASP A 154 -9.05 7.54 2.17
CA ASP A 154 -9.02 8.64 1.19
C ASP A 154 -10.20 9.60 1.40
N SER A 155 -10.00 10.69 2.15
CA SER A 155 -8.82 11.22 2.83
C SER A 155 -9.12 11.49 4.31
N ILE A 156 -8.07 11.67 5.13
CA ILE A 156 -8.23 12.13 6.53
C ILE A 156 -8.31 13.66 6.66
N THR A 157 -8.18 14.39 5.57
CA THR A 157 -8.18 15.86 5.55
C THR A 157 -9.32 16.50 6.33
N PRO A 158 -10.60 16.05 6.20
CA PRO A 158 -11.69 16.65 6.96
C PRO A 158 -11.52 16.51 8.49
N LEU A 159 -10.77 15.52 8.95
CA LEU A 159 -10.50 15.31 10.37
C LEU A 159 -9.38 16.22 10.88
N LEU A 160 -8.39 16.57 10.01
CA LEU A 160 -7.24 17.40 10.39
C LEU A 160 -7.64 18.79 10.92
N PHE A 161 -8.76 19.34 10.44
CA PHE A 161 -9.27 20.62 10.91
C PHE A 161 -9.99 20.56 12.26
N GLN A 162 -10.28 19.37 12.74
CA GLN A 162 -11.03 19.13 13.98
C GLN A 162 -10.15 18.63 15.11
N PHE A 163 -8.92 18.22 14.81
CA PHE A 163 -7.99 17.63 15.76
C PHE A 163 -6.74 18.48 16.00
N ASP A 164 -6.26 18.39 17.22
CA ASP A 164 -4.88 18.74 17.57
C ASP A 164 -3.91 17.79 16.82
N GLU A 165 -2.75 18.28 16.43
CA GLU A 165 -1.69 17.50 15.78
C GLU A 165 -1.36 16.18 16.48
N ARG A 166 -1.47 16.16 17.82
CA ARG A 166 -1.22 14.96 18.62
C ARG A 166 -2.14 13.80 18.29
N TYR A 167 -3.40 14.08 17.98
CA TYR A 167 -4.37 13.04 17.58
C TYR A 167 -4.01 12.44 16.20
N VAL A 168 -3.60 13.29 15.27
CA VAL A 168 -3.19 12.85 13.94
C VAL A 168 -1.96 11.94 14.02
N LEU A 169 -0.95 12.35 14.80
CA LEU A 169 0.25 11.53 15.02
C LEU A 169 -0.06 10.23 15.75
N SER A 170 -0.94 10.27 16.75
CA SER A 170 -1.41 9.06 17.43
C SER A 170 -2.14 8.11 16.47
N PHE A 171 -2.98 8.64 15.60
CA PHE A 171 -3.64 7.83 14.57
C PHE A 171 -2.63 7.17 13.62
N LEU A 172 -1.66 7.94 13.09
CA LEU A 172 -0.59 7.40 12.23
C LEU A 172 0.26 6.35 12.97
N ALA A 173 0.59 6.59 14.25
CA ALA A 173 1.33 5.63 15.06
C ALA A 173 0.56 4.31 15.26
N ASN A 174 -0.76 4.36 15.50
CA ASN A 174 -1.59 3.17 15.58
C ASN A 174 -1.69 2.45 14.23
N CYS A 175 -1.83 3.19 13.11
CA CYS A 175 -1.75 2.61 11.77
C CYS A 175 -0.40 1.92 11.54
N LYS A 176 0.71 2.52 12.01
CA LYS A 176 2.04 1.90 11.91
C LYS A 176 2.12 0.61 12.71
N ASN A 177 1.59 0.56 13.93
CA ASN A 177 1.53 -0.67 14.71
C ASN A 177 0.75 -1.78 13.99
N LEU A 178 -0.38 -1.44 13.35
CA LEU A 178 -1.15 -2.39 12.56
C LEU A 178 -0.39 -2.83 11.29
N ALA A 179 0.40 -1.93 10.69
CA ALA A 179 1.26 -2.26 9.57
C ALA A 179 2.37 -3.25 9.99
N ASP A 180 2.98 -3.06 11.15
CA ASP A 180 3.98 -3.98 11.71
C ASP A 180 3.38 -5.37 12.05
N LEU A 181 2.06 -5.45 12.21
CA LEU A 181 1.30 -6.71 12.32
C LEU A 181 0.88 -7.29 10.95
N GLY A 182 1.38 -6.76 9.85
CA GLY A 182 1.18 -7.27 8.49
C GLY A 182 0.06 -6.60 7.69
N ARG A 183 -0.63 -5.56 8.23
CA ARG A 183 -1.62 -4.81 7.47
C ARG A 183 -0.94 -3.79 6.55
N THR A 184 -1.33 -3.73 5.29
CA THR A 184 -0.87 -2.64 4.40
C THR A 184 -1.85 -1.48 4.50
N ILE A 185 -1.37 -0.29 4.82
CA ILE A 185 -2.24 0.86 5.07
C ILE A 185 -1.78 2.06 4.23
N ILE A 186 -2.70 2.65 3.47
CA ILE A 186 -2.47 3.89 2.72
C ILE A 186 -3.40 4.95 3.28
N VAL A 187 -2.85 6.09 3.69
CA VAL A 187 -3.59 7.24 4.20
C VAL A 187 -3.32 8.43 3.30
N SER A 188 -4.37 9.10 2.80
CA SER A 188 -4.20 10.32 2.02
C SER A 188 -4.59 11.56 2.80
N LEU A 189 -3.96 12.69 2.45
CA LEU A 189 -4.30 14.02 2.95
C LEU A 189 -3.92 15.12 1.93
N HIS A 190 -4.53 16.28 2.12
CA HIS A 190 -4.17 17.46 1.35
C HIS A 190 -3.00 18.20 1.98
N SER A 191 -2.04 18.66 1.16
CA SER A 191 -0.82 19.35 1.60
C SER A 191 -1.10 20.62 2.42
N TYR A 192 -2.18 21.35 2.13
CA TYR A 192 -2.56 22.57 2.86
C TYR A 192 -3.07 22.27 4.29
N ALA A 193 -3.44 21.04 4.59
CA ALA A 193 -3.97 20.66 5.91
C ALA A 193 -2.87 20.26 6.92
N ILE A 194 -1.61 20.20 6.49
CA ILE A 194 -0.47 19.76 7.30
C ILE A 194 0.66 20.77 7.23
N GLY A 195 1.04 21.32 8.39
CA GLY A 195 2.21 22.20 8.51
C GLY A 195 3.53 21.43 8.46
N GLU A 196 4.65 22.14 8.23
CA GLU A 196 5.98 21.52 8.13
C GLU A 196 6.37 20.69 9.36
N ALA A 197 6.09 21.21 10.56
CA ALA A 197 6.42 20.52 11.82
C ALA A 197 5.68 19.19 11.95
N LEU A 198 4.37 19.17 11.61
CA LEU A 198 3.55 17.95 11.64
C LEU A 198 4.01 16.99 10.54
N ARG A 199 4.32 17.49 9.35
CA ARG A 199 4.85 16.69 8.23
C ARG A 199 6.14 15.98 8.61
N PHE A 200 7.11 16.69 9.21
CA PHE A 200 8.37 16.10 9.65
C PHE A 200 8.17 14.98 10.68
N ARG A 201 7.23 15.18 11.61
CA ARG A 201 6.87 14.17 12.62
C ARG A 201 6.14 12.98 12.00
N ALA A 202 5.24 13.20 11.04
CA ALA A 202 4.57 12.13 10.30
C ALA A 202 5.58 11.31 9.49
N ASP A 203 6.56 11.96 8.85
CA ASP A 203 7.63 11.30 8.11
C ASP A 203 8.46 10.33 8.99
N SER A 204 8.60 10.61 10.28
CA SER A 204 9.29 9.71 11.19
C SER A 204 8.51 8.40 11.45
N ILE A 205 7.19 8.45 11.36
CA ILE A 205 6.30 7.32 11.67
C ILE A 205 6.09 6.42 10.45
N VAL A 206 5.77 7.00 9.28
CA VAL A 206 5.38 6.24 8.08
C VAL A 206 6.56 5.50 7.45
N ASP A 207 6.29 4.43 6.72
CA ASP A 207 7.31 3.67 5.97
C ASP A 207 7.55 4.26 4.59
N ALA A 208 6.50 4.76 3.94
CA ALA A 208 6.59 5.47 2.67
C ALA A 208 5.84 6.80 2.73
N HIS A 209 6.38 7.83 2.07
CA HIS A 209 5.72 9.11 1.89
C HIS A 209 5.80 9.53 0.42
N LEU A 210 4.64 9.62 -0.20
CA LEU A 210 4.45 10.03 -1.58
C LEU A 210 3.87 11.44 -1.60
N ARG A 211 4.53 12.37 -2.29
CA ARG A 211 4.07 13.75 -2.45
C ARG A 211 3.64 14.00 -3.89
N LEU A 212 2.47 14.55 -4.05
CA LEU A 212 1.94 14.88 -5.36
C LEU A 212 1.72 16.39 -5.49
N ARG A 213 2.15 16.94 -6.62
CA ARG A 213 1.98 18.35 -6.97
C ARG A 213 1.68 18.50 -8.45
N ILE A 214 1.20 19.66 -8.82
CA ILE A 214 1.03 20.06 -10.21
C ILE A 214 2.18 20.97 -10.56
N GLU A 215 2.85 20.69 -11.66
CA GLU A 215 3.97 21.47 -12.18
C GLU A 215 3.70 21.90 -13.63
N GLU A 216 4.23 23.06 -14.00
CA GLU A 216 4.22 23.50 -15.38
C GLU A 216 5.45 22.97 -16.12
N LEU A 217 5.22 22.17 -17.15
CA LEU A 217 6.26 21.72 -18.07
C LEU A 217 6.06 22.40 -19.44
N GLY A 218 6.74 23.51 -19.65
CA GLY A 218 6.51 24.37 -20.82
C GLY A 218 5.12 25.00 -20.80
N LYS A 219 4.22 24.57 -21.67
CA LYS A 219 2.81 25.04 -21.75
C LYS A 219 1.81 24.03 -21.21
N GLN A 220 2.28 22.93 -20.66
CA GLN A 220 1.41 21.84 -20.16
C GLN A 220 1.51 21.72 -18.64
N LEU A 221 0.35 21.54 -18.01
CA LEU A 221 0.28 21.14 -16.60
C LEU A 221 0.46 19.62 -16.52
N VAL A 222 1.41 19.18 -15.73
CA VAL A 222 1.67 17.78 -15.45
C VAL A 222 1.58 17.51 -13.96
N HIS A 223 1.21 16.29 -13.61
CA HIS A 223 1.29 15.85 -12.23
C HIS A 223 2.69 15.31 -11.95
N THR A 224 3.25 15.64 -10.80
CA THR A 224 4.53 15.14 -10.36
C THR A 224 4.35 14.35 -9.07
N LEU A 225 4.78 13.08 -9.09
CA LEU A 225 4.89 12.22 -7.92
C LEU A 225 6.34 12.23 -7.47
N GLU A 226 6.57 12.67 -6.24
CA GLU A 226 7.85 12.57 -5.54
C GLU A 226 7.78 11.49 -4.48
N VAL A 227 8.72 10.55 -4.51
CA VAL A 227 8.94 9.58 -3.43
C VAL A 227 9.82 10.23 -2.38
N ALA A 228 9.20 10.91 -1.42
CA ALA A 228 9.92 11.64 -0.36
C ALA A 228 10.61 10.67 0.61
N LYS A 229 9.98 9.51 0.84
CA LYS A 229 10.51 8.44 1.69
C LYS A 229 9.96 7.09 1.22
N ILE A 230 10.81 6.07 1.28
CA ILE A 230 10.42 4.67 1.25
C ILE A 230 11.46 3.84 2.01
N ARG A 231 11.03 3.04 2.99
CA ARG A 231 11.93 2.16 3.74
C ARG A 231 12.30 0.96 2.88
N GLY A 232 13.57 0.58 2.92
CA GLY A 232 14.08 -0.58 2.20
C GLY A 232 14.40 -0.34 0.72
N ALA A 233 14.02 0.79 0.13
CA ALA A 233 14.45 1.14 -1.22
C ALA A 233 15.76 1.92 -1.20
N MET A 234 16.63 1.65 -2.17
CA MET A 234 17.82 2.49 -2.39
C MET A 234 17.35 3.88 -2.81
N LYS A 235 17.84 4.94 -2.11
CA LYS A 235 17.62 6.32 -2.54
C LYS A 235 18.25 6.51 -3.91
N THR A 236 17.43 6.68 -4.93
CA THR A 236 17.87 7.11 -6.25
C THR A 236 18.03 8.64 -6.24
N ALA A 237 19.01 9.15 -6.95
CA ALA A 237 19.22 10.60 -7.09
C ALA A 237 18.03 11.33 -7.74
N ASP A 238 17.16 10.59 -8.42
CA ASP A 238 15.96 11.06 -9.09
C ASP A 238 14.76 10.29 -8.54
N ASN A 239 14.09 10.88 -7.54
CA ASN A 239 12.96 10.33 -6.82
C ASN A 239 11.61 10.89 -7.27
N ALA A 240 11.57 11.67 -8.33
CA ALA A 240 10.37 12.27 -8.89
C ALA A 240 10.05 11.73 -10.28
N VAL A 241 8.78 11.61 -10.60
CA VAL A 241 8.27 11.23 -11.92
C VAL A 241 7.06 12.06 -12.27
N SER A 242 7.06 12.63 -13.48
CA SER A 242 5.89 13.32 -14.00
C SER A 242 4.98 12.37 -14.75
N PHE A 243 3.69 12.59 -14.61
CA PHE A 243 2.67 11.77 -15.27
C PHE A 243 1.46 12.62 -15.69
N THR A 244 0.66 12.08 -16.57
CA THR A 244 -0.67 12.55 -16.93
C THR A 244 -1.69 11.46 -16.62
N VAL A 245 -2.93 11.87 -16.42
CA VAL A 245 -4.07 10.95 -16.27
C VAL A 245 -4.78 10.85 -17.60
N GLN A 246 -4.88 9.65 -18.15
CA GLN A 246 -5.51 9.43 -19.46
C GLN A 246 -6.74 8.52 -19.32
N PRO A 247 -7.89 8.92 -19.89
CA PRO A 247 -9.06 8.04 -19.95
C PRO A 247 -8.72 6.69 -20.60
N GLY A 248 -9.24 5.60 -20.04
CA GLY A 248 -9.02 4.25 -20.50
C GLY A 248 -7.62 3.65 -20.25
N MET A 249 -6.68 4.43 -19.70
CA MET A 249 -5.29 3.99 -19.47
C MET A 249 -4.79 4.25 -18.03
N GLY A 250 -5.46 5.12 -17.28
CA GLY A 250 -4.99 5.53 -15.95
C GLY A 250 -3.79 6.46 -16.00
N LEU A 251 -2.76 6.16 -15.19
CA LEU A 251 -1.54 6.95 -15.13
C LEU A 251 -0.62 6.63 -16.32
N LYS A 252 -0.06 7.70 -16.92
CA LYS A 252 0.97 7.58 -17.95
C LYS A 252 2.14 8.48 -17.62
N SER A 253 3.35 7.92 -17.50
CA SER A 253 4.56 8.68 -17.26
C SER A 253 4.87 9.62 -18.43
N VAL A 254 5.37 10.82 -18.10
CA VAL A 254 5.82 11.82 -19.08
C VAL A 254 7.33 11.98 -18.88
N PRO A 255 8.16 11.68 -19.90
CA PRO A 255 9.58 11.88 -19.78
C PRO A 255 9.91 13.37 -19.65
N ILE A 256 10.56 13.76 -18.55
CA ILE A 256 11.11 15.10 -18.39
C ILE A 256 12.44 15.13 -19.13
N SER A 257 12.48 15.69 -20.32
CA SER A 257 13.76 16.12 -20.89
C SER A 257 14.28 17.30 -20.07
N LYS A 258 15.22 17.06 -19.15
CA LYS A 258 15.96 18.15 -18.50
C LYS A 258 16.77 18.86 -19.57
N THR A 259 16.17 19.85 -20.25
CA THR A 259 16.95 20.83 -20.99
C THR A 259 17.65 21.66 -19.92
N ARG A 260 18.92 21.36 -19.66
CA ARG A 260 19.80 22.25 -18.91
C ARG A 260 19.87 23.55 -19.70
N ALA A 261 19.29 24.63 -19.17
CA ALA A 261 19.59 25.99 -19.60
C ALA A 261 20.93 26.40 -18.96
#